data_29f69a32bce7526d5b85e2a1accb9d46
#
_entry.id   29f69a32bce7526d5b85e2a1accb9d46
#
_cell.length_a   1.000
_cell.length_b   1.000
_cell.length_c   1.000
_cell.angle_alpha   90.00
_cell.angle_beta   90.00
_cell.angle_gamma   90.00
#
_symmetry.space_group_name_H-M   'P 1'
#
loop_
_entity.id
_entity.type
_entity.pdbx_description
1 polymer ?
#
loop_
_entity_poly.entity_id
_entity_poly.type
_entity_poly.pdbx_seq_one_letter_code
_entity_poly.pdbx_strand_id
1 'polypeptide(L)'
;MRIASHKLGVSGQCDVVELKKDKNGITLSDYEGTWNVMPVEYKRGKPKEGKEDELQLCAQAMCLEEMLITEIAQGVLYYGETKRRTTVLFTENLRKMVEESFVEMHELFKKGYTPIVKRSKKCNACSLKELCVPKLEKTRDVREYINSEIAGDI
;
A
#
# COMPACT_ATOMS: atom_id res chain seq x y z
N MET A 1 14.45 0.01 6.20
CA MET A 1 14.32 -0.96 7.31
C MET A 1 13.23 -1.97 6.96
N ARG A 2 13.50 -3.30 7.10
CA ARG A 2 12.45 -4.32 6.92
C ARG A 2 11.47 -4.29 8.09
N ILE A 3 10.20 -4.42 7.80
CA ILE A 3 9.11 -4.40 8.77
C ILE A 3 8.16 -5.58 8.53
N ALA A 4 7.47 -6.01 9.60
CA ALA A 4 6.43 -7.04 9.52
C ALA A 4 5.41 -6.83 10.64
N SER A 5 4.20 -7.31 10.43
CA SER A 5 3.15 -7.41 11.43
C SER A 5 2.49 -8.78 11.34
N HIS A 6 2.52 -9.53 12.43
CA HIS A 6 1.80 -10.79 12.54
C HIS A 6 0.29 -10.55 12.64
N LYS A 7 -0.12 -9.48 13.33
CA LYS A 7 -1.52 -9.09 13.45
C LYS A 7 -2.15 -8.79 12.11
N LEU A 8 -1.44 -8.03 11.25
CA LEU A 8 -1.91 -7.66 9.91
C LEU A 8 -1.60 -8.74 8.86
N GLY A 9 -0.72 -9.71 9.16
CA GLY A 9 -0.29 -10.76 8.24
C GLY A 9 0.51 -10.22 7.05
N VAL A 10 1.33 -9.19 7.26
CA VAL A 10 2.07 -8.49 6.19
C VAL A 10 3.53 -8.29 6.51
N SER A 11 4.32 -8.12 5.47
CA SER A 11 5.71 -7.68 5.57
C SER A 11 6.01 -6.63 4.49
N GLY A 12 6.98 -5.78 4.75
CA GLY A 12 7.35 -4.71 3.84
C GLY A 12 8.68 -4.07 4.20
N GLN A 13 8.86 -2.85 3.72
CA GLN A 13 10.04 -2.06 3.98
C GLN A 13 9.69 -0.59 4.13
N CYS A 14 10.21 0.06 5.19
CA CYS A 14 10.22 1.52 5.30
C CYS A 14 11.41 2.08 4.55
N ASP A 15 11.22 3.18 3.82
CA ASP A 15 12.31 3.91 3.18
C ASP A 15 13.27 4.46 4.22
N VAL A 16 12.74 5.23 5.17
CA VAL A 16 13.51 5.80 6.29
C VAL A 16 12.70 5.69 7.57
N VAL A 17 13.40 5.45 8.68
CA VAL A 17 12.86 5.58 10.03
C VAL A 17 13.71 6.61 10.76
N GLU A 18 13.14 7.76 11.07
CA GLU A 18 13.81 8.81 11.83
C GLU A 18 13.70 8.52 13.32
N LEU A 19 14.83 8.66 14.03
CA LEU A 19 14.93 8.52 15.47
C LEU A 19 15.23 9.89 16.06
N LYS A 20 14.36 10.38 16.95
CA LYS A 20 14.54 11.63 17.66
C LYS A 20 14.63 11.37 19.15
N LYS A 21 15.66 11.87 19.83
CA LYS A 21 15.79 11.73 21.29
C LYS A 21 14.57 12.32 21.98
N ASP A 22 13.93 11.50 22.82
CA ASP A 22 12.74 11.88 23.58
C ASP A 22 12.74 11.13 24.92
N LYS A 23 12.50 11.85 26.01
CA LYS A 23 12.46 11.26 27.36
C LYS A 23 11.32 10.25 27.54
N ASN A 24 10.25 10.41 26.77
CA ASN A 24 9.08 9.53 26.77
C ASN A 24 9.15 8.48 25.64
N GLY A 25 10.26 8.41 24.91
CA GLY A 25 10.48 7.45 23.85
C GLY A 25 10.82 6.05 24.34
N ILE A 26 11.08 5.16 23.39
CA ILE A 26 11.47 3.79 23.65
C ILE A 26 13.00 3.63 23.67
N THR A 27 13.46 2.60 24.39
CA THR A 27 14.86 2.16 24.34
C THR A 27 15.06 1.23 23.14
N LEU A 28 16.11 1.47 22.36
CA LEU A 28 16.50 0.64 21.23
C LEU A 28 17.84 -0.01 21.55
N SER A 29 18.01 -1.31 21.22
CA SER A 29 19.22 -2.10 21.57
C SER A 29 20.52 -1.51 21.07
N ASP A 30 20.51 -0.86 19.91
CA ASP A 30 21.70 -0.34 19.24
C ASP A 30 21.96 1.16 19.50
N TYR A 31 21.14 1.81 20.32
CA TYR A 31 21.19 3.25 20.55
C TYR A 31 21.04 3.60 22.03
N GLU A 32 21.98 4.37 22.57
CA GLU A 32 21.89 4.86 23.97
C GLU A 32 20.77 5.91 24.14
N GLY A 33 19.97 5.71 25.20
CA GLY A 33 18.87 6.60 25.57
C GLY A 33 17.51 6.16 25.04
N THR A 34 16.57 7.10 25.06
CA THR A 34 15.19 6.88 24.61
C THR A 34 14.87 7.69 23.38
N TRP A 35 14.08 7.11 22.47
CA TRP A 35 13.87 7.62 21.13
C TRP A 35 12.41 7.59 20.75
N ASN A 36 11.94 8.65 20.13
CA ASN A 36 10.70 8.67 19.37
C ASN A 36 10.99 8.17 17.95
N VAL A 37 10.17 7.25 17.49
CA VAL A 37 10.31 6.59 16.18
C VAL A 37 9.29 7.20 15.21
N MET A 38 9.74 7.62 14.05
CA MET A 38 8.88 8.25 13.04
C MET A 38 9.20 7.71 11.65
N PRO A 39 8.26 6.98 11.01
CA PRO A 39 8.43 6.54 9.63
C PRO A 39 8.35 7.71 8.66
N VAL A 40 9.22 7.68 7.64
CA VAL A 40 9.25 8.64 6.54
C VAL A 40 9.24 7.89 5.22
N GLU A 41 8.23 8.12 4.40
CA GLU A 41 8.08 7.54 3.07
C GLU A 41 8.41 8.57 2.00
N TYR A 42 9.27 8.17 1.06
CA TYR A 42 9.72 9.01 -0.06
C TYR A 42 8.87 8.76 -1.31
N LYS A 43 8.30 9.82 -1.85
CA LYS A 43 7.54 9.80 -3.09
C LYS A 43 8.24 10.67 -4.15
N ARG A 44 8.50 10.11 -5.33
CA ARG A 44 9.18 10.83 -6.42
C ARG A 44 8.37 12.00 -6.96
N GLY A 45 7.03 11.83 -7.05
CA GLY A 45 6.11 12.79 -7.67
C GLY A 45 5.58 13.86 -6.71
N LYS A 46 4.39 14.35 -7.05
CA LYS A 46 3.58 15.30 -6.26
C LYS A 46 2.59 14.54 -5.37
N PRO A 47 2.05 15.21 -4.31
CA PRO A 47 0.92 14.70 -3.57
C PRO A 47 -0.23 14.29 -4.51
N LYS A 48 -0.84 13.13 -4.24
CA LYS A 48 -2.04 12.65 -4.94
C LYS A 48 -3.28 13.07 -4.19
N GLU A 49 -4.43 13.10 -4.90
CA GLU A 49 -5.74 13.40 -4.27
C GLU A 49 -6.25 12.23 -3.41
N GLY A 50 -5.77 11.01 -3.64
CA GLY A 50 -6.17 9.82 -2.90
C GLY A 50 -5.40 9.64 -1.58
N LYS A 51 -5.84 8.66 -0.78
CA LYS A 51 -5.24 8.32 0.52
C LYS A 51 -4.20 7.20 0.44
N GLU A 52 -3.82 6.75 -0.75
CA GLU A 52 -2.95 5.58 -0.94
C GLU A 52 -1.60 5.74 -0.24
N ASP A 53 -1.01 6.94 -0.33
CA ASP A 53 0.28 7.24 0.28
C ASP A 53 0.16 7.31 1.82
N GLU A 54 -0.96 7.86 2.35
CA GLU A 54 -1.25 7.91 3.79
C GLU A 54 -1.49 6.51 4.36
N LEU A 55 -2.26 5.67 3.64
CA LEU A 55 -2.53 4.29 4.03
C LEU A 55 -1.24 3.47 4.07
N GLN A 56 -0.36 3.62 3.08
CA GLN A 56 0.95 2.95 3.06
C GLN A 56 1.79 3.35 4.27
N LEU A 57 1.91 4.64 4.55
CA LEU A 57 2.68 5.15 5.68
C LEU A 57 2.10 4.70 7.03
N CYS A 58 0.77 4.69 7.16
CA CYS A 58 0.09 4.20 8.35
C CYS A 58 0.32 2.70 8.55
N ALA A 59 0.24 1.89 7.49
CA ALA A 59 0.55 0.46 7.54
C ALA A 59 2.00 0.20 8.00
N GLN A 60 2.95 0.98 7.52
CA GLN A 60 4.35 0.92 7.97
C GLN A 60 4.48 1.25 9.46
N ALA A 61 3.77 2.28 9.93
CA ALA A 61 3.75 2.64 11.36
C ALA A 61 3.17 1.51 12.21
N MET A 62 2.05 0.91 11.81
CA MET A 62 1.43 -0.22 12.54
C MET A 62 2.35 -1.45 12.61
N CYS A 63 3.14 -1.72 11.57
CA CYS A 63 4.18 -2.76 11.63
C CYS A 63 5.30 -2.40 12.63
N LEU A 64 5.77 -1.15 12.61
CA LEU A 64 6.80 -0.67 13.53
C LEU A 64 6.32 -0.69 14.99
N GLU A 65 5.06 -0.33 15.24
CA GLU A 65 4.43 -0.38 16.57
C GLU A 65 4.44 -1.80 17.16
N GLU A 66 4.08 -2.79 16.34
CA GLU A 66 4.13 -4.20 16.77
C GLU A 66 5.56 -4.67 17.03
N MET A 67 6.49 -4.35 16.13
CA MET A 67 7.90 -4.77 16.25
C MET A 67 8.62 -4.13 17.43
N LEU A 68 8.30 -2.88 17.76
CA LEU A 68 8.98 -2.07 18.76
C LEU A 68 8.20 -1.91 20.07
N ILE A 69 6.99 -2.47 20.13
CA ILE A 69 6.08 -2.40 21.30
C ILE A 69 5.88 -0.94 21.72
N THR A 70 5.47 -0.09 20.78
CA THR A 70 5.30 1.35 20.98
C THR A 70 4.09 1.86 20.22
N GLU A 71 3.69 3.10 20.49
CA GLU A 71 2.68 3.82 19.71
C GLU A 71 3.36 4.89 18.86
N ILE A 72 2.96 4.99 17.59
CA ILE A 72 3.45 5.99 16.63
C ILE A 72 2.25 6.80 16.15
N ALA A 73 2.13 8.02 16.66
CA ALA A 73 0.97 8.87 16.37
C ALA A 73 0.99 9.49 14.96
N GLN A 74 2.16 9.62 14.36
CA GLN A 74 2.34 10.29 13.07
C GLN A 74 3.55 9.79 12.30
N GLY A 75 3.55 10.06 10.99
CA GLY A 75 4.69 9.86 10.11
C GLY A 75 4.79 11.00 9.09
N VAL A 76 5.72 10.89 8.16
CA VAL A 76 5.99 11.94 7.18
C VAL A 76 6.02 11.36 5.76
N LEU A 77 5.31 12.00 4.85
CA LEU A 77 5.45 11.83 3.41
C LEU A 77 6.41 12.91 2.88
N TYR A 78 7.47 12.52 2.18
CA TYR A 78 8.35 13.43 1.50
C TYR A 78 8.17 13.34 -0.01
N TYR A 79 7.75 14.43 -0.64
CA TYR A 79 7.52 14.50 -2.08
C TYR A 79 8.72 15.17 -2.77
N GLY A 80 9.48 14.39 -3.53
CA GLY A 80 10.74 14.82 -4.15
C GLY A 80 10.57 15.95 -5.17
N GLU A 81 9.48 15.98 -5.93
CA GLU A 81 9.23 17.01 -6.93
C GLU A 81 8.97 18.39 -6.29
N THR A 82 8.23 18.42 -5.19
CA THR A 82 7.92 19.66 -4.48
C THR A 82 8.91 19.96 -3.34
N LYS A 83 9.77 19.01 -3.01
CA LYS A 83 10.70 19.07 -1.85
C LYS A 83 9.99 19.39 -0.53
N ARG A 84 8.74 18.93 -0.38
CA ARG A 84 7.92 19.17 0.81
C ARG A 84 7.76 17.93 1.66
N ARG A 85 7.77 18.15 2.97
CA ARG A 85 7.38 17.16 3.98
C ARG A 85 5.94 17.44 4.39
N THR A 86 5.12 16.40 4.38
CA THR A 86 3.73 16.44 4.83
C THR A 86 3.58 15.48 5.99
N THR A 87 3.21 15.99 7.16
CA THR A 87 2.93 15.15 8.32
C THR A 87 1.55 14.51 8.18
N VAL A 88 1.48 13.21 8.43
CA VAL A 88 0.26 12.41 8.44
C VAL A 88 0.01 11.94 9.86
N LEU A 89 -1.16 12.29 10.41
CA LEU A 89 -1.62 11.80 11.72
C LEU A 89 -2.31 10.45 11.53
N PHE A 90 -1.92 9.45 12.30
CA PHE A 90 -2.50 8.10 12.25
C PHE A 90 -3.73 8.01 13.14
N THR A 91 -4.83 8.58 12.64
CA THR A 91 -6.14 8.55 13.30
C THR A 91 -6.71 7.14 13.33
N GLU A 92 -7.63 6.88 14.28
CA GLU A 92 -8.38 5.61 14.38
C GLU A 92 -9.03 5.23 13.04
N ASN A 93 -9.60 6.23 12.34
CA ASN A 93 -10.22 5.99 11.05
C ASN A 93 -9.20 5.54 9.98
N LEU A 94 -8.00 6.14 9.95
CA LEU A 94 -6.96 5.75 8.99
C LEU A 94 -6.44 4.35 9.29
N ARG A 95 -6.24 4.01 10.57
CA ARG A 95 -5.84 2.66 11.02
C ARG A 95 -6.87 1.61 10.64
N LYS A 96 -8.15 1.90 10.88
CA LYS A 96 -9.25 1.01 10.49
C LYS A 96 -9.28 0.77 8.98
N MET A 97 -9.09 1.80 8.16
CA MET A 97 -9.01 1.64 6.70
C MET A 97 -7.83 0.74 6.29
N VAL A 98 -6.70 0.81 6.98
CA VAL A 98 -5.54 -0.09 6.75
C VAL A 98 -5.93 -1.53 7.08
N GLU A 99 -6.51 -1.79 8.26
CA GLU A 99 -6.94 -3.12 8.69
C GLU A 99 -7.96 -3.72 7.70
N GLU A 100 -9.00 -2.98 7.33
CA GLU A 100 -10.01 -3.40 6.36
C GLU A 100 -9.40 -3.73 4.99
N SER A 101 -8.45 -2.91 4.51
CA SER A 101 -7.76 -3.14 3.24
C SER A 101 -6.95 -4.44 3.27
N PHE A 102 -6.24 -4.74 4.35
CA PHE A 102 -5.49 -6.00 4.47
C PHE A 102 -6.41 -7.22 4.57
N VAL A 103 -7.53 -7.11 5.28
CA VAL A 103 -8.54 -8.19 5.33
C VAL A 103 -9.03 -8.50 3.91
N GLU A 104 -9.41 -7.48 3.14
CA GLU A 104 -9.84 -7.65 1.75
C GLU A 104 -8.75 -8.25 0.87
N MET A 105 -7.51 -7.76 0.97
CA MET A 105 -6.36 -8.30 0.24
C MET A 105 -6.12 -9.78 0.55
N HIS A 106 -6.18 -10.19 1.82
CA HIS A 106 -6.03 -11.60 2.21
C HIS A 106 -7.17 -12.48 1.71
N GLU A 107 -8.40 -11.97 1.72
CA GLU A 107 -9.54 -12.71 1.16
C GLU A 107 -9.40 -12.91 -0.36
N LEU A 108 -9.02 -11.86 -1.09
CA LEU A 108 -8.76 -11.94 -2.53
C LEU A 108 -7.64 -12.92 -2.85
N PHE A 109 -6.57 -12.89 -2.07
CA PHE A 109 -5.45 -13.82 -2.22
C PHE A 109 -5.87 -15.29 -1.98
N LYS A 110 -6.66 -15.55 -0.92
CA LYS A 110 -7.20 -16.89 -0.64
C LYS A 110 -8.13 -17.40 -1.73
N LYS A 111 -8.91 -16.53 -2.35
CA LYS A 111 -9.80 -16.88 -3.47
C LYS A 111 -9.04 -17.26 -4.74
N GLY A 112 -7.77 -16.86 -4.87
CA GLY A 112 -6.90 -17.24 -5.97
C GLY A 112 -7.32 -16.70 -7.34
N TYR A 113 -8.12 -15.64 -7.38
CA TYR A 113 -8.53 -15.04 -8.65
C TYR A 113 -8.17 -13.54 -8.71
N THR A 114 -7.92 -13.05 -9.91
CA THR A 114 -7.67 -11.62 -10.15
C THR A 114 -9.00 -10.90 -10.35
N PRO A 115 -9.29 -9.85 -9.56
CA PRO A 115 -10.51 -9.07 -9.71
C PRO A 115 -10.62 -8.45 -11.10
N ILE A 116 -11.83 -8.46 -11.67
CA ILE A 116 -12.11 -7.79 -12.94
C ILE A 116 -12.08 -6.29 -12.72
N VAL A 117 -11.24 -5.58 -13.48
CA VAL A 117 -11.07 -4.12 -13.38
C VAL A 117 -11.53 -3.44 -14.65
N LYS A 118 -12.38 -2.43 -14.54
CA LYS A 118 -12.76 -1.61 -15.70
C LYS A 118 -11.55 -0.85 -16.23
N ARG A 119 -11.30 -0.98 -17.54
CA ARG A 119 -10.22 -0.24 -18.22
C ARG A 119 -10.39 1.26 -18.05
N SER A 120 -9.33 1.94 -17.63
CA SER A 120 -9.27 3.39 -17.45
C SER A 120 -8.01 3.98 -18.07
N LYS A 121 -7.93 5.32 -18.15
CA LYS A 121 -6.71 6.02 -18.60
C LYS A 121 -5.49 5.67 -17.71
N LYS A 122 -5.70 5.36 -16.44
CA LYS A 122 -4.66 4.94 -15.48
C LYS A 122 -3.97 3.63 -15.90
N CYS A 123 -4.65 2.76 -16.66
CA CYS A 123 -4.07 1.49 -17.11
C CYS A 123 -2.89 1.67 -18.07
N ASN A 124 -2.78 2.82 -18.76
CA ASN A 124 -1.69 3.08 -19.71
C ASN A 124 -0.32 3.20 -19.00
N ALA A 125 -0.31 3.70 -17.77
CA ALA A 125 0.89 3.88 -16.93
C ALA A 125 0.98 2.86 -15.79
N CYS A 126 0.15 1.80 -15.80
CA CYS A 126 0.10 0.81 -14.73
C CYS A 126 1.19 -0.25 -14.94
N SER A 127 2.01 -0.49 -13.94
CA SER A 127 3.05 -1.54 -13.96
C SER A 127 2.48 -2.97 -14.04
N LEU A 128 1.22 -3.17 -13.65
CA LEU A 128 0.53 -4.46 -13.69
C LEU A 128 -0.24 -4.69 -15.00
N LYS A 129 -0.15 -3.79 -15.97
CA LYS A 129 -0.93 -3.82 -17.21
C LYS A 129 -0.80 -5.15 -17.97
N GLU A 130 0.40 -5.70 -18.04
CA GLU A 130 0.69 -6.95 -18.76
C GLU A 130 0.17 -8.20 -18.01
N LEU A 131 0.07 -8.12 -16.68
CA LEU A 131 -0.50 -9.19 -15.85
C LEU A 131 -2.03 -9.09 -15.75
N CYS A 132 -2.55 -7.87 -15.59
CA CYS A 132 -3.98 -7.60 -15.46
C CYS A 132 -4.73 -7.74 -16.79
N VAL A 133 -4.05 -7.50 -17.92
CA VAL A 133 -4.58 -7.57 -19.30
C VAL A 133 -5.98 -6.92 -19.44
N PRO A 134 -6.18 -5.65 -19.06
CA PRO A 134 -7.50 -5.01 -18.97
C PRO A 134 -8.23 -4.86 -20.33
N LYS A 135 -7.60 -5.23 -21.44
CA LYS A 135 -8.22 -5.27 -22.75
C LYS A 135 -9.04 -6.54 -23.00
N LEU A 136 -8.78 -7.62 -22.23
CA LEU A 136 -9.47 -8.91 -22.39
C LEU A 136 -10.82 -8.97 -21.65
N GLU A 137 -11.26 -7.90 -20.98
CA GLU A 137 -12.58 -7.82 -20.33
C GLU A 137 -13.78 -8.06 -21.27
N LYS A 138 -13.57 -7.96 -22.57
CA LYS A 138 -14.54 -8.28 -23.61
C LYS A 138 -14.10 -9.49 -24.42
N THR A 139 -13.75 -10.57 -23.77
CA THR A 139 -13.65 -11.86 -24.46
C THR A 139 -15.07 -12.26 -24.86
N ARG A 140 -15.31 -12.36 -26.16
CA ARG A 140 -16.49 -13.05 -26.66
C ARG A 140 -16.49 -14.44 -26.04
N ASP A 141 -17.68 -14.91 -25.62
CA ASP A 141 -17.82 -16.33 -25.26
C ASP A 141 -17.28 -17.16 -26.41
N VAL A 142 -16.49 -18.17 -26.10
CA VAL A 142 -15.91 -19.10 -27.11
C VAL A 142 -17.00 -19.66 -28.01
N ARG A 143 -18.21 -19.92 -27.50
CA ARG A 143 -19.36 -20.33 -28.28
C ARG A 143 -19.85 -19.28 -29.26
N GLU A 144 -19.92 -18.01 -28.82
CA GLU A 144 -20.28 -16.88 -29.70
C GLU A 144 -19.23 -16.67 -30.80
N TYR A 145 -17.94 -16.79 -30.45
CA TYR A 145 -16.85 -16.69 -31.40
C TYR A 145 -16.95 -17.82 -32.45
N ILE A 146 -17.06 -19.09 -32.04
CA ILE A 146 -17.18 -20.23 -32.93
C ILE A 146 -18.42 -20.10 -33.82
N ASN A 147 -19.58 -19.73 -33.27
CA ASN A 147 -20.81 -19.56 -34.03
C ASN A 147 -20.71 -18.43 -35.05
N SER A 148 -20.02 -17.34 -34.76
CA SER A 148 -19.82 -16.23 -35.70
C SER A 148 -18.89 -16.60 -36.87
N GLU A 149 -17.85 -17.42 -36.63
CA GLU A 149 -16.96 -17.87 -37.68
C GLU A 149 -17.64 -18.94 -38.57
N ILE A 150 -18.39 -19.87 -37.99
CA ILE A 150 -19.13 -20.90 -38.75
C ILE A 150 -20.27 -20.28 -39.59
N ALA A 151 -20.93 -19.21 -39.07
CA ALA A 151 -22.00 -18.52 -39.77
C ALA A 151 -21.51 -17.59 -40.90
N GLY A 152 -20.22 -17.23 -40.90
CA GLY A 152 -19.60 -16.38 -41.90
C GLY A 152 -19.12 -17.11 -43.17
N ASP A 153 -19.13 -18.45 -43.17
CA ASP A 153 -18.68 -19.32 -44.28
C ASP A 153 -19.82 -19.87 -45.16
N ILE A 154 -21.03 -19.27 -45.10
CA ILE A 154 -22.19 -19.67 -45.98
C ILE A 154 -22.59 -18.53 -46.90
#